data_9c3bf7e726e265de7fe56e66c1c6c9d8
#
_entry.id   9c3bf7e726e265de7fe56e66c1c6c9d8
#
_cell.length_a   1.000
_cell.length_b   1.000
_cell.length_c   1.000
_cell.angle_alpha   90.00
_cell.angle_beta   90.00
_cell.angle_gamma   90.00
#
_symmetry.space_group_name_H-M   'P 1'
#
loop_
_entity.id
_entity.type
_entity.pdbx_description
1 polymer ?
#
loop_
_entity_poly.entity_id
_entity_poly.type
_entity_poly.pdbx_seq_one_letter_code
_entity_poly.pdbx_strand_id
1 'polypeptide(L)'
;MSRGGNRFYISPTDPHENVPGVTSILGALAKPFLVNWAAKMAAEHAVDNVGSYIGLVINGNRTAAVSAISGASRRYTKERADIGTEAHDLFERLGRGEDIGRIRQDMEGYVQQWHLFNEQFKPNFLLQEETVWSDKHRYAGSFDAIAEIGGEVIVLDYKTSKSVYPETALQMAAYRFADYIVRADGAKVPLPKNITGGAVVHIHPDRFDVVPMQCDEAVFEMFLAIRNGAFEWQAAMNKTVVGKPLAPLHK
;
A
#
# COMPACT_ATOMS: atom_id res chain seq x y z
N MET A 1 -7.57 10.25 7.62
CA MET A 1 -9.00 9.88 7.77
C MET A 1 -9.31 8.72 6.83
N SER A 2 -10.06 7.68 7.27
CA SER A 2 -10.43 6.54 6.41
C SER A 2 -11.95 6.51 6.20
N ARG A 3 -12.39 6.33 4.96
CA ARG A 3 -13.81 6.22 4.59
C ARG A 3 -13.98 5.07 3.60
N GLY A 4 -14.78 4.05 3.94
CA GLY A 4 -15.04 2.90 3.06
C GLY A 4 -13.79 2.12 2.65
N GLY A 5 -12.77 2.06 3.52
CA GLY A 5 -11.48 1.40 3.24
C GLY A 5 -10.45 2.30 2.52
N ASN A 6 -10.83 3.48 2.07
CA ASN A 6 -9.93 4.44 1.42
C ASN A 6 -9.31 5.41 2.45
N ARG A 7 -8.00 5.64 2.33
CA ARG A 7 -7.28 6.64 3.11
C ARG A 7 -7.37 8.00 2.41
N PHE A 8 -7.73 9.02 3.18
CA PHE A 8 -7.73 10.41 2.74
C PHE A 8 -6.76 11.23 3.58
N TYR A 9 -6.06 12.15 2.96
CA TYR A 9 -5.19 13.11 3.60
C TYR A 9 -5.91 14.44 3.73
N ILE A 10 -5.80 15.08 4.89
CA ILE A 10 -6.37 16.37 5.17
C ILE A 10 -5.38 17.45 4.74
N SER A 11 -5.84 18.49 4.06
CA SER A 11 -4.98 19.60 3.65
C SER A 11 -4.34 20.27 4.88
N PRO A 12 -3.05 20.57 4.84
CA PRO A 12 -2.39 21.28 5.94
C PRO A 12 -2.86 22.73 6.09
N THR A 13 -3.46 23.29 5.04
CA THR A 13 -3.92 24.69 5.01
C THR A 13 -5.43 24.85 5.15
N ASP A 14 -6.21 23.79 4.90
CA ASP A 14 -7.66 23.77 5.05
C ASP A 14 -8.14 22.44 5.63
N PRO A 15 -8.60 22.38 6.89
CA PRO A 15 -9.06 21.15 7.53
C PRO A 15 -10.35 20.58 6.92
N HIS A 16 -11.07 21.35 6.11
CA HIS A 16 -12.27 20.89 5.38
C HIS A 16 -11.92 20.27 4.03
N GLU A 17 -10.71 20.50 3.54
CA GLU A 17 -10.21 19.94 2.30
C GLU A 17 -9.52 18.61 2.54
N ASN A 18 -9.90 17.59 1.78
CA ASN A 18 -9.19 16.31 1.79
C ASN A 18 -9.00 15.77 0.37
N VAL A 19 -7.91 15.03 0.20
CA VAL A 19 -7.57 14.39 -1.07
C VAL A 19 -7.36 12.88 -0.85
N PRO A 20 -7.65 12.03 -1.85
CA PRO A 20 -7.42 10.61 -1.76
C PRO A 20 -5.92 10.30 -1.69
N GLY A 21 -5.60 9.24 -0.94
CA GLY A 21 -4.25 8.70 -0.91
C GLY A 21 -3.90 7.94 -2.18
N VAL A 22 -2.63 7.97 -2.59
CA VAL A 22 -2.10 7.23 -3.76
C VAL A 22 -2.51 5.77 -3.71
N THR A 23 -2.32 5.09 -2.58
CA THR A 23 -2.70 3.68 -2.40
C THR A 23 -4.21 3.44 -2.50
N SER A 24 -5.03 4.42 -2.10
CA SER A 24 -6.49 4.34 -2.25
C SER A 24 -6.92 4.49 -3.71
N ILE A 25 -6.24 5.36 -4.47
CA ILE A 25 -6.46 5.51 -5.92
C ILE A 25 -6.12 4.19 -6.63
N LEU A 26 -4.96 3.60 -6.34
CA LEU A 26 -4.53 2.32 -6.90
C LEU A 26 -5.43 1.15 -6.48
N GLY A 27 -6.08 1.26 -5.32
CA GLY A 27 -7.11 0.32 -4.88
C GLY A 27 -8.32 0.21 -5.80
N ALA A 28 -8.54 1.20 -6.68
CA ALA A 28 -9.59 1.15 -7.71
C ALA A 28 -9.25 0.23 -8.89
N LEU A 29 -7.99 -0.21 -9.02
CA LEU A 29 -7.61 -1.20 -10.01
C LEU A 29 -8.23 -2.56 -9.68
N ALA A 30 -8.89 -3.16 -10.65
CA ALA A 30 -9.43 -4.50 -10.52
C ALA A 30 -8.30 -5.52 -10.38
N LYS A 31 -8.42 -6.40 -9.40
CA LYS A 31 -7.48 -7.52 -9.15
C LYS A 31 -8.22 -8.86 -9.25
N PRO A 32 -8.62 -9.30 -10.48
CA PRO A 32 -9.47 -10.50 -10.66
C PRO A 32 -8.87 -11.77 -10.06
N PHE A 33 -7.53 -11.88 -10.06
CA PHE A 33 -6.83 -13.02 -9.48
C PHE A 33 -7.08 -13.19 -7.96
N LEU A 34 -7.42 -12.12 -7.24
CA LEU A 34 -7.71 -12.19 -5.80
C LEU A 34 -8.98 -12.98 -5.50
N VAL A 35 -9.94 -13.03 -6.41
CA VAL A 35 -11.17 -13.82 -6.25
C VAL A 35 -10.85 -15.31 -6.20
N ASN A 36 -10.09 -15.80 -7.18
CA ASN A 36 -9.66 -17.20 -7.23
C ASN A 36 -8.73 -17.55 -6.07
N TRP A 37 -7.83 -16.67 -5.73
CA TRP A 37 -6.94 -16.83 -4.58
C TRP A 37 -7.72 -16.91 -3.26
N ALA A 38 -8.70 -16.03 -3.02
CA ALA A 38 -9.51 -16.04 -1.80
C ALA A 38 -10.37 -17.30 -1.71
N ALA A 39 -10.94 -17.76 -2.84
CA ALA A 39 -11.70 -19.01 -2.91
C ALA A 39 -10.80 -20.22 -2.56
N LYS A 40 -9.58 -20.27 -3.11
CA LYS A 40 -8.61 -21.31 -2.81
C LYS A 40 -8.23 -21.31 -1.33
N MET A 41 -7.91 -20.16 -0.75
CA MET A 41 -7.58 -20.03 0.68
C MET A 41 -8.71 -20.53 1.58
N ALA A 42 -9.97 -20.21 1.24
CA ALA A 42 -11.13 -20.69 1.97
C ALA A 42 -11.29 -22.22 1.88
N ALA A 43 -11.08 -22.79 0.68
CA ALA A 43 -11.16 -24.23 0.46
C ALA A 43 -10.03 -24.99 1.21
N GLU A 44 -8.79 -24.54 1.11
CA GLU A 44 -7.65 -25.13 1.83
C GLU A 44 -7.90 -25.08 3.34
N HIS A 45 -8.30 -23.91 3.87
CA HIS A 45 -8.63 -23.77 5.28
C HIS A 45 -9.78 -24.71 5.74
N ALA A 46 -10.78 -24.94 4.89
CA ALA A 46 -11.86 -25.87 5.19
C ALA A 46 -11.37 -27.33 5.26
N VAL A 47 -10.49 -27.73 4.34
CA VAL A 47 -9.94 -29.08 4.31
C VAL A 47 -9.02 -29.33 5.51
N ASP A 48 -8.13 -28.38 5.80
CA ASP A 48 -7.16 -28.49 6.91
C ASP A 48 -7.83 -28.56 8.29
N ASN A 49 -9.05 -28.02 8.40
CA ASN A 49 -9.81 -27.96 9.67
C ASN A 49 -11.14 -28.73 9.62
N VAL A 50 -11.28 -29.69 8.70
CA VAL A 50 -12.56 -30.37 8.43
C VAL A 50 -13.22 -30.96 9.66
N GLY A 51 -12.44 -31.59 10.55
CA GLY A 51 -12.97 -32.21 11.79
C GLY A 51 -13.63 -31.19 12.71
N SER A 52 -12.98 -30.03 12.90
CA SER A 52 -13.54 -28.94 13.70
C SER A 52 -14.84 -28.39 13.11
N TYR A 53 -14.92 -28.25 11.80
CA TYR A 53 -16.12 -27.73 11.13
C TYR A 53 -17.28 -28.71 11.13
N ILE A 54 -17.02 -30.02 10.99
CA ILE A 54 -18.04 -31.06 11.18
C ILE A 54 -18.62 -30.95 12.60
N GLY A 55 -17.76 -30.83 13.63
CA GLY A 55 -18.22 -30.67 15.00
C GLY A 55 -19.11 -29.42 15.20
N LEU A 56 -18.72 -28.26 14.64
CA LEU A 56 -19.53 -27.04 14.68
C LEU A 56 -20.91 -27.23 14.00
N VAL A 57 -20.95 -27.88 12.85
CA VAL A 57 -22.20 -28.08 12.09
C VAL A 57 -23.13 -29.02 12.83
N ILE A 58 -22.65 -30.15 13.36
CA ILE A 58 -23.43 -31.11 14.13
C ILE A 58 -24.04 -30.47 15.38
N ASN A 59 -23.27 -29.59 16.05
CA ASN A 59 -23.73 -28.85 17.24
C ASN A 59 -24.60 -27.62 16.90
N GLY A 60 -25.11 -27.50 15.66
CA GLY A 60 -26.00 -26.42 15.23
C GLY A 60 -25.32 -25.06 14.97
N ASN A 61 -23.99 -24.99 15.00
CA ASN A 61 -23.24 -23.73 14.84
C ASN A 61 -22.66 -23.55 13.41
N ARG A 62 -23.49 -23.84 12.40
CA ARG A 62 -23.14 -23.71 10.97
C ARG A 62 -22.62 -22.31 10.60
N THR A 63 -23.21 -21.26 11.16
CA THR A 63 -22.82 -19.87 10.88
C THR A 63 -21.38 -19.58 11.29
N ALA A 64 -20.95 -20.10 12.44
CA ALA A 64 -19.55 -19.95 12.87
C ALA A 64 -18.58 -20.66 11.92
N ALA A 65 -18.92 -21.89 11.46
CA ALA A 65 -18.11 -22.61 10.48
C ALA A 65 -17.97 -21.82 9.17
N VAL A 66 -19.08 -21.33 8.61
CA VAL A 66 -19.07 -20.51 7.38
C VAL A 66 -18.25 -19.22 7.57
N SER A 67 -18.41 -18.51 8.69
CA SER A 67 -17.66 -17.29 8.99
C SER A 67 -16.16 -17.56 9.09
N ALA A 68 -15.76 -18.65 9.75
CA ALA A 68 -14.36 -19.04 9.88
C ALA A 68 -13.72 -19.38 8.53
N ILE A 69 -14.41 -20.16 7.70
CA ILE A 69 -13.93 -20.56 6.36
C ILE A 69 -13.83 -19.32 5.45
N SER A 70 -14.91 -18.56 5.31
CA SER A 70 -14.94 -17.38 4.43
C SER A 70 -13.98 -16.26 4.85
N GLY A 71 -13.63 -16.20 6.14
CA GLY A 71 -12.67 -15.23 6.67
C GLY A 71 -11.19 -15.61 6.51
N ALA A 72 -10.85 -16.79 5.96
CA ALA A 72 -9.48 -17.28 5.90
C ALA A 72 -8.53 -16.34 5.14
N SER A 73 -8.93 -15.91 3.94
CA SER A 73 -8.12 -14.99 3.13
C SER A 73 -7.88 -13.64 3.83
N ARG A 74 -8.91 -13.11 4.51
CA ARG A 74 -8.79 -11.83 5.23
C ARG A 74 -7.84 -11.94 6.43
N ARG A 75 -7.88 -13.07 7.19
CA ARG A 75 -6.94 -13.29 8.30
C ARG A 75 -5.50 -13.35 7.80
N TYR A 76 -5.26 -14.12 6.73
CA TYR A 76 -3.94 -14.19 6.12
C TYR A 76 -3.43 -12.82 5.64
N THR A 77 -4.29 -12.07 4.94
CA THR A 77 -3.91 -10.71 4.47
C THR A 77 -3.61 -9.78 5.63
N LYS A 78 -4.40 -9.86 6.73
CA LYS A 78 -4.16 -9.05 7.92
C LYS A 78 -2.82 -9.38 8.56
N GLU A 79 -2.51 -10.65 8.77
CA GLU A 79 -1.24 -11.10 9.34
C GLU A 79 -0.05 -10.59 8.52
N ARG A 80 -0.12 -10.69 7.19
CA ARG A 80 0.92 -10.18 6.29
C ARG A 80 1.04 -8.66 6.30
N ALA A 81 -0.07 -7.95 6.43
CA ALA A 81 -0.07 -6.50 6.57
C ALA A 81 0.53 -6.04 7.90
N ASP A 82 0.26 -6.76 8.99
CA ASP A 82 0.82 -6.47 10.33
C ASP A 82 2.36 -6.66 10.31
N ILE A 83 2.87 -7.74 9.69
CA ILE A 83 4.32 -7.96 9.47
C ILE A 83 4.92 -6.84 8.63
N GLY A 84 4.26 -6.47 7.53
CA GLY A 84 4.72 -5.39 6.66
C GLY A 84 4.81 -4.06 7.40
N THR A 85 3.80 -3.71 8.19
CA THR A 85 3.79 -2.46 8.96
C THR A 85 4.92 -2.42 9.98
N GLU A 86 5.15 -3.51 10.71
CA GLU A 86 6.25 -3.60 11.67
C GLU A 86 7.63 -3.52 10.99
N ALA A 87 7.79 -4.17 9.84
CA ALA A 87 9.03 -4.11 9.07
C ALA A 87 9.34 -2.68 8.60
N HIS A 88 8.33 -1.95 8.06
CA HIS A 88 8.50 -0.57 7.64
C HIS A 88 8.89 0.35 8.81
N ASP A 89 8.25 0.22 9.99
CA ASP A 89 8.63 0.96 11.20
C ASP A 89 10.10 0.70 11.58
N LEU A 90 10.53 -0.56 11.54
CA LEU A 90 11.91 -0.93 11.82
C LEU A 90 12.89 -0.33 10.80
N PHE A 91 12.56 -0.39 9.50
CA PHE A 91 13.41 0.15 8.43
C PHE A 91 13.53 1.68 8.52
N GLU A 92 12.44 2.38 8.83
CA GLU A 92 12.43 3.81 9.06
C GLU A 92 13.36 4.19 10.21
N ARG A 93 13.20 3.56 11.38
CA ARG A 93 14.01 3.82 12.57
C ARG A 93 15.48 3.52 12.33
N LEU A 94 15.79 2.39 11.71
CA LEU A 94 17.16 2.03 11.32
C LEU A 94 17.77 3.03 10.33
N GLY A 95 16.99 3.48 9.35
CA GLY A 95 17.42 4.49 8.38
C GLY A 95 17.72 5.85 9.03
N ARG A 96 17.06 6.17 10.14
CA ARG A 96 17.35 7.34 10.97
C ARG A 96 18.49 7.14 11.97
N GLY A 97 19.07 5.94 12.03
CA GLY A 97 20.12 5.59 12.99
C GLY A 97 19.61 5.43 14.42
N GLU A 98 18.33 5.17 14.60
CA GLU A 98 17.71 4.95 15.90
C GLU A 98 17.99 3.54 16.43
N ASP A 99 18.09 3.41 17.76
CA ASP A 99 18.12 2.10 18.42
C ASP A 99 16.73 1.47 18.36
N ILE A 100 16.62 0.31 17.71
CA ILE A 100 15.36 -0.44 17.61
C ILE A 100 15.09 -1.34 18.83
N GLY A 101 16.06 -1.47 19.75
CA GLY A 101 15.92 -2.29 20.96
C GLY A 101 15.68 -3.78 20.66
N ARG A 102 14.90 -4.45 21.53
CA ARG A 102 14.55 -5.85 21.33
C ARG A 102 13.39 -5.98 20.34
N ILE A 103 13.59 -6.76 19.29
CA ILE A 103 12.60 -7.07 18.25
C ILE A 103 12.06 -8.49 18.40
N ARG A 104 10.96 -8.79 17.75
CA ARG A 104 10.40 -10.15 17.66
C ARG A 104 11.33 -11.03 16.83
N GLN A 105 11.41 -12.30 17.18
CA GLN A 105 12.27 -13.27 16.50
C GLN A 105 11.99 -13.39 15.00
N ASP A 106 10.72 -13.32 14.59
CA ASP A 106 10.33 -13.38 13.19
C ASP A 106 10.67 -12.11 12.39
N MET A 107 11.05 -11.01 13.05
CA MET A 107 11.54 -9.79 12.42
C MET A 107 13.06 -9.73 12.25
N GLU A 108 13.81 -10.58 12.95
CA GLU A 108 15.30 -10.56 12.92
C GLU A 108 15.84 -10.74 11.49
N GLY A 109 15.26 -11.64 10.71
CA GLY A 109 15.66 -11.86 9.33
C GLY A 109 15.46 -10.61 8.45
N TYR A 110 14.33 -9.91 8.59
CA TYR A 110 14.06 -8.68 7.83
C TYR A 110 15.07 -7.58 8.18
N VAL A 111 15.38 -7.39 9.46
CA VAL A 111 16.38 -6.43 9.92
C VAL A 111 17.77 -6.77 9.40
N GLN A 112 18.15 -8.05 9.42
CA GLN A 112 19.42 -8.50 8.87
C GLN A 112 19.54 -8.17 7.37
N GLN A 113 18.50 -8.46 6.59
CA GLN A 113 18.50 -8.18 5.15
C GLN A 113 18.51 -6.68 4.85
N TRP A 114 17.85 -5.86 5.66
CA TRP A 114 17.92 -4.40 5.56
C TRP A 114 19.36 -3.89 5.80
N HIS A 115 20.09 -4.43 6.78
CA HIS A 115 21.49 -4.08 7.00
C HIS A 115 22.37 -4.49 5.82
N LEU A 116 22.16 -5.69 5.25
CA LEU A 116 22.89 -6.15 4.07
C LEU A 116 22.62 -5.27 2.84
N PHE A 117 21.37 -4.84 2.64
CA PHE A 117 21.02 -3.86 1.61
C PHE A 117 21.82 -2.55 1.80
N ASN A 118 21.83 -2.01 3.02
CA ASN A 118 22.54 -0.76 3.32
C ASN A 118 24.06 -0.89 3.15
N GLU A 119 24.65 -2.02 3.54
CA GLU A 119 26.06 -2.30 3.36
C GLU A 119 26.46 -2.37 1.88
N GLN A 120 25.63 -3.05 1.08
CA GLN A 120 25.90 -3.29 -0.34
C GLN A 120 25.65 -2.06 -1.20
N PHE A 121 24.51 -1.37 -1.01
CA PHE A 121 24.06 -0.27 -1.87
C PHE A 121 24.44 1.11 -1.33
N LYS A 122 24.75 1.23 -0.04
CA LYS A 122 25.18 2.45 0.66
C LYS A 122 24.27 3.65 0.33
N PRO A 123 22.94 3.52 0.53
CA PRO A 123 22.03 4.61 0.22
C PRO A 123 22.32 5.83 1.09
N ASN A 124 22.43 6.99 0.47
CA ASN A 124 22.41 8.26 1.16
C ASN A 124 20.95 8.72 1.23
N PHE A 125 20.28 8.50 2.36
CA PHE A 125 18.89 8.87 2.56
C PHE A 125 18.73 10.39 2.63
N LEU A 126 18.07 10.97 1.63
CA LEU A 126 17.74 12.39 1.56
C LEU A 126 16.46 12.72 2.33
N LEU A 127 15.47 11.83 2.22
CA LEU A 127 14.14 11.96 2.82
C LEU A 127 13.61 10.57 3.18
N GLN A 128 12.91 10.45 4.32
CA GLN A 128 12.28 9.21 4.77
C GLN A 128 10.91 9.49 5.37
N GLU A 129 9.91 8.65 5.02
CA GLU A 129 8.54 8.68 5.56
C GLU A 129 7.87 10.06 5.49
N GLU A 130 8.12 10.78 4.41
CA GLU A 130 7.50 12.08 4.19
C GLU A 130 6.25 11.96 3.33
N THR A 131 5.35 12.93 3.46
CA THR A 131 4.10 12.98 2.71
C THR A 131 4.23 13.94 1.52
N VAL A 132 4.02 13.43 0.31
CA VAL A 132 3.87 14.25 -0.89
C VAL A 132 2.43 14.70 -1.07
N TRP A 133 2.27 15.85 -1.74
CA TRP A 133 0.98 16.45 -2.04
C TRP A 133 0.95 16.99 -3.46
N SER A 134 -0.17 16.75 -4.16
CA SER A 134 -0.44 17.38 -5.44
C SER A 134 -1.72 18.21 -5.36
N ASP A 135 -1.56 19.52 -5.39
CA ASP A 135 -2.67 20.48 -5.52
C ASP A 135 -3.29 20.36 -6.92
N LYS A 136 -2.43 20.23 -7.94
CA LYS A 136 -2.84 20.15 -9.35
C LYS A 136 -3.71 18.92 -9.64
N HIS A 137 -3.34 17.78 -9.11
CA HIS A 137 -4.01 16.50 -9.41
C HIS A 137 -4.81 15.95 -8.24
N ARG A 138 -4.87 16.68 -7.12
CA ARG A 138 -5.74 16.38 -5.97
C ARG A 138 -5.51 14.98 -5.40
N TYR A 139 -4.28 14.68 -5.02
CA TYR A 139 -3.90 13.46 -4.30
C TYR A 139 -2.76 13.74 -3.33
N ALA A 140 -2.55 12.83 -2.39
CA ALA A 140 -1.40 12.82 -1.49
C ALA A 140 -0.94 11.38 -1.22
N GLY A 141 0.27 11.22 -0.69
CA GLY A 141 0.77 9.91 -0.32
C GLY A 141 2.06 9.99 0.47
N SER A 142 2.31 9.00 1.30
CA SER A 142 3.59 8.89 2.01
C SER A 142 4.48 7.89 1.26
N PHE A 143 5.73 8.28 1.02
CA PHE A 143 6.75 7.43 0.44
C PHE A 143 7.71 6.95 1.54
N ASP A 144 8.32 5.77 1.34
CA ASP A 144 9.21 5.20 2.35
C ASP A 144 10.55 5.95 2.39
N ALA A 145 11.21 6.15 1.22
CA ALA A 145 12.43 6.95 1.17
C ALA A 145 12.68 7.57 -0.22
N ILE A 146 13.45 8.65 -0.24
CA ILE A 146 14.18 9.14 -1.41
C ILE A 146 15.65 9.11 -1.02
N ALA A 147 16.46 8.42 -1.82
CA ALA A 147 17.89 8.24 -1.54
C ALA A 147 18.73 8.39 -2.79
N GLU A 148 19.99 8.76 -2.59
CA GLU A 148 21.03 8.69 -3.62
C GLU A 148 21.74 7.34 -3.52
N ILE A 149 21.75 6.59 -4.61
CA ILE A 149 22.45 5.31 -4.75
C ILE A 149 23.24 5.33 -6.06
N GLY A 150 24.56 5.15 -5.97
CA GLY A 150 25.42 5.12 -7.16
C GLY A 150 25.43 6.43 -7.96
N GLY A 151 25.11 7.56 -7.35
CA GLY A 151 25.02 8.88 -7.98
C GLY A 151 23.64 9.21 -8.58
N GLU A 152 22.68 8.29 -8.49
CA GLU A 152 21.29 8.48 -8.91
C GLU A 152 20.38 8.76 -7.72
N VAL A 153 19.53 9.78 -7.81
CA VAL A 153 18.50 10.06 -6.80
C VAL A 153 17.22 9.34 -7.21
N ILE A 154 16.76 8.42 -6.38
CA ILE A 154 15.62 7.55 -6.69
C ILE A 154 14.61 7.49 -5.54
N VAL A 155 13.36 7.21 -5.88
CA VAL A 155 12.34 6.84 -4.90
C VAL A 155 12.54 5.37 -4.53
N LEU A 156 12.63 5.09 -3.23
CA LEU A 156 12.66 3.73 -2.69
C LEU A 156 11.32 3.39 -2.07
N ASP A 157 10.90 2.16 -2.27
CA ASP A 157 9.71 1.59 -1.65
C ASP A 157 10.07 0.20 -1.09
N TYR A 158 9.89 0.01 0.21
CA TYR A 158 10.16 -1.26 0.88
C TYR A 158 8.97 -2.21 0.73
N LYS A 159 9.22 -3.44 0.35
CA LYS A 159 8.19 -4.47 0.24
C LYS A 159 8.61 -5.77 0.91
N THR A 160 7.70 -6.31 1.72
CA THR A 160 7.83 -7.62 2.37
C THR A 160 6.83 -8.64 1.81
N SER A 161 6.09 -8.25 0.76
CA SER A 161 5.09 -9.07 0.08
C SER A 161 5.75 -10.26 -0.65
N LYS A 162 4.93 -11.24 -1.07
CA LYS A 162 5.41 -12.41 -1.81
C LYS A 162 6.11 -12.05 -3.13
N SER A 163 5.69 -10.95 -3.76
CA SER A 163 6.19 -10.52 -5.07
C SER A 163 6.14 -9.00 -5.19
N VAL A 164 6.95 -8.42 -6.05
CA VAL A 164 6.86 -7.03 -6.48
C VAL A 164 5.74 -6.95 -7.53
N TYR A 165 4.82 -6.02 -7.35
CA TYR A 165 3.67 -5.84 -8.23
C TYR A 165 3.83 -4.60 -9.12
N PRO A 166 3.39 -4.64 -10.40
CA PRO A 166 3.55 -3.53 -11.34
C PRO A 166 2.92 -2.21 -10.87
N GLU A 167 1.85 -2.26 -10.10
CA GLU A 167 1.22 -1.05 -9.56
C GLU A 167 2.13 -0.22 -8.64
N THR A 168 3.22 -0.78 -8.14
CA THR A 168 4.25 -0.03 -7.38
C THR A 168 4.93 1.02 -8.26
N ALA A 169 5.09 0.78 -9.57
CA ALA A 169 5.58 1.79 -10.50
C ALA A 169 4.68 3.03 -10.56
N LEU A 170 3.36 2.82 -10.59
CA LEU A 170 2.37 3.90 -10.54
C LEU A 170 2.43 4.68 -9.22
N GLN A 171 2.63 3.96 -8.12
CA GLN A 171 2.80 4.55 -6.80
C GLN A 171 4.03 5.46 -6.74
N MET A 172 5.18 4.97 -7.21
CA MET A 172 6.43 5.74 -7.24
C MET A 172 6.33 6.94 -8.19
N ALA A 173 5.71 6.79 -9.36
CA ALA A 173 5.48 7.90 -10.28
C ALA A 173 4.61 8.99 -9.65
N ALA A 174 3.55 8.62 -8.92
CA ALA A 174 2.74 9.58 -8.19
C ALA A 174 3.56 10.34 -7.13
N TYR A 175 4.49 9.68 -6.46
CA TYR A 175 5.37 10.37 -5.49
C TYR A 175 6.37 11.29 -6.18
N ARG A 176 7.01 10.84 -7.25
CA ARG A 176 8.00 11.60 -8.01
C ARG A 176 7.45 12.88 -8.63
N PHE A 177 6.22 12.85 -9.13
CA PHE A 177 5.57 13.96 -9.85
C PHE A 177 4.59 14.75 -9.01
N ALA A 178 4.60 14.62 -7.69
CA ALA A 178 3.82 15.46 -6.80
C ALA A 178 4.38 16.90 -6.77
N ASP A 179 3.57 17.85 -6.31
CA ASP A 179 3.93 19.26 -6.38
C ASP A 179 4.93 19.63 -5.26
N TYR A 180 4.76 19.07 -4.05
CA TYR A 180 5.62 19.35 -2.89
C TYR A 180 5.49 18.28 -1.79
N ILE A 181 6.35 18.37 -0.79
CA ILE A 181 6.29 17.60 0.45
C ILE A 181 5.58 18.41 1.53
N VAL A 182 4.71 17.78 2.30
CA VAL A 182 4.09 18.34 3.50
C VAL A 182 4.71 17.69 4.72
N ARG A 183 5.36 18.48 5.54
CA ARG A 183 5.93 18.02 6.82
C ARG A 183 4.88 18.01 7.93
N ALA A 184 5.21 17.36 9.06
CA ALA A 184 4.32 17.22 10.21
C ALA A 184 3.85 18.57 10.80
N ASP A 185 4.66 19.61 10.68
CA ASP A 185 4.34 21.00 11.09
C ASP A 185 3.49 21.77 10.07
N GLY A 186 3.13 21.13 8.94
CA GLY A 186 2.39 21.74 7.84
C GLY A 186 3.25 22.50 6.83
N ALA A 187 4.57 22.57 7.02
CA ALA A 187 5.45 23.25 6.08
C ALA A 187 5.47 22.54 4.71
N LYS A 188 5.38 23.35 3.64
CA LYS A 188 5.52 22.89 2.25
C LYS A 188 6.98 22.99 1.83
N VAL A 189 7.57 21.86 1.46
CA VAL A 189 8.97 21.77 1.05
C VAL A 189 9.04 21.22 -0.38
N PRO A 190 9.88 21.76 -1.28
CA PRO A 190 9.99 21.24 -2.63
C PRO A 190 10.56 19.81 -2.63
N LEU A 191 10.07 18.98 -3.57
CA LEU A 191 10.69 17.70 -3.89
C LEU A 191 12.07 17.92 -4.51
N PRO A 192 13.02 16.98 -4.33
CA PRO A 192 14.26 16.95 -5.11
C PRO A 192 13.93 16.92 -6.62
N LYS A 193 14.50 17.86 -7.39
CA LYS A 193 14.22 17.99 -8.84
C LYS A 193 14.93 16.95 -9.70
N ASN A 194 15.94 16.29 -9.15
CA ASN A 194 16.82 15.36 -9.86
C ASN A 194 16.48 13.88 -9.61
N ILE A 195 15.23 13.57 -9.21
CA ILE A 195 14.80 12.18 -9.10
C ILE A 195 14.75 11.57 -10.51
N THR A 196 15.58 10.54 -10.74
CA THR A 196 15.74 9.92 -12.06
C THR A 196 14.89 8.66 -12.22
N GLY A 197 14.54 7.97 -11.11
CA GLY A 197 13.84 6.71 -11.17
C GLY A 197 13.29 6.26 -9.84
N GLY A 198 13.03 4.97 -9.75
CA GLY A 198 12.60 4.31 -8.51
C GLY A 198 13.09 2.87 -8.42
N ALA A 199 13.12 2.33 -7.22
CA ALA A 199 13.40 0.92 -6.99
C ALA A 199 12.60 0.38 -5.79
N VAL A 200 12.12 -0.85 -5.91
CA VAL A 200 11.60 -1.62 -4.77
C VAL A 200 12.77 -2.32 -4.11
N VAL A 201 12.94 -2.10 -2.82
CA VAL A 201 13.77 -2.95 -1.98
C VAL A 201 12.87 -4.04 -1.41
N HIS A 202 12.92 -5.22 -2.06
CA HIS A 202 12.07 -6.37 -1.74
C HIS A 202 12.78 -7.24 -0.70
N ILE A 203 12.35 -7.16 0.54
CA ILE A 203 13.01 -7.76 1.70
C ILE A 203 12.20 -8.95 2.20
N HIS A 204 12.86 -10.10 2.24
CA HIS A 204 12.40 -11.35 2.85
C HIS A 204 13.26 -11.66 4.10
N PRO A 205 12.87 -12.61 4.95
CA PRO A 205 13.69 -12.97 6.11
C PRO A 205 15.07 -13.56 5.76
N ASP A 206 15.23 -14.09 4.56
CA ASP A 206 16.42 -14.86 4.11
C ASP A 206 17.17 -14.22 2.94
N ARG A 207 16.60 -13.18 2.30
CA ARG A 207 17.20 -12.50 1.16
C ARG A 207 16.59 -11.12 0.94
N PHE A 208 17.26 -10.30 0.14
CA PHE A 208 16.67 -9.11 -0.44
C PHE A 208 16.98 -9.00 -1.93
N ASP A 209 16.13 -8.31 -2.66
CA ASP A 209 16.30 -7.94 -4.06
C ASP A 209 16.07 -6.44 -4.22
N VAL A 210 16.88 -5.76 -5.04
CA VAL A 210 16.61 -4.38 -5.46
C VAL A 210 16.10 -4.40 -6.89
N VAL A 211 14.82 -4.08 -7.06
CA VAL A 211 14.11 -4.19 -8.33
C VAL A 211 13.89 -2.78 -8.89
N PRO A 212 14.59 -2.38 -9.97
CA PRO A 212 14.36 -1.10 -10.64
C PRO A 212 12.91 -1.01 -11.14
N MET A 213 12.29 0.15 -10.94
CA MET A 213 10.92 0.42 -11.35
C MET A 213 10.89 1.63 -12.29
N GLN A 214 10.26 1.47 -13.44
CA GLN A 214 9.94 2.61 -14.31
C GLN A 214 8.90 3.49 -13.61
N CYS A 215 9.24 4.76 -13.40
CA CYS A 215 8.35 5.74 -12.80
C CYS A 215 8.51 7.10 -13.48
N ASP A 216 8.50 7.10 -14.81
CA ASP A 216 8.57 8.27 -15.68
C ASP A 216 7.19 8.94 -15.87
N GLU A 217 7.17 9.99 -16.70
CA GLU A 217 5.96 10.74 -17.00
C GLU A 217 4.87 9.87 -17.63
N ALA A 218 5.24 8.89 -18.49
CA ALA A 218 4.26 8.00 -19.09
C ALA A 218 3.55 7.12 -18.06
N VAL A 219 4.29 6.62 -17.05
CA VAL A 219 3.72 5.87 -15.93
C VAL A 219 2.87 6.78 -15.04
N PHE A 220 3.27 8.03 -14.85
CA PHE A 220 2.49 9.00 -14.11
C PHE A 220 1.15 9.31 -14.80
N GLU A 221 1.14 9.47 -16.12
CA GLU A 221 -0.12 9.65 -16.88
C GLU A 221 -1.06 8.44 -16.72
N MET A 222 -0.55 7.21 -16.62
CA MET A 222 -1.37 6.04 -16.31
C MET A 222 -1.96 6.11 -14.90
N PHE A 223 -1.19 6.60 -13.90
CA PHE A 223 -1.72 6.85 -12.57
C PHE A 223 -2.86 7.88 -12.60
N LEU A 224 -2.70 8.98 -13.34
CA LEU A 224 -3.73 10.02 -13.48
C LEU A 224 -4.99 9.49 -14.18
N ALA A 225 -4.85 8.61 -15.17
CA ALA A 225 -5.99 7.96 -15.81
C ALA A 225 -6.81 7.11 -14.81
N ILE A 226 -6.14 6.41 -13.90
CA ILE A 226 -6.80 5.64 -12.84
C ILE A 226 -7.50 6.59 -11.86
N ARG A 227 -6.80 7.64 -11.43
CA ARG A 227 -7.33 8.64 -10.51
C ARG A 227 -8.58 9.32 -11.08
N ASN A 228 -8.53 9.79 -12.32
CA ASN A 228 -9.60 10.53 -12.96
C ASN A 228 -10.73 9.64 -13.52
N GLY A 229 -10.48 8.36 -13.73
CA GLY A 229 -11.45 7.39 -14.24
C GLY A 229 -11.95 6.44 -13.17
N ALA A 230 -11.20 5.36 -12.94
CA ALA A 230 -11.67 4.25 -12.10
C ALA A 230 -11.95 4.67 -10.65
N PHE A 231 -11.06 5.49 -10.06
CA PHE A 231 -11.24 5.95 -8.68
C PHE A 231 -12.44 6.89 -8.55
N GLU A 232 -12.58 7.89 -9.41
CA GLU A 232 -13.73 8.81 -9.38
C GLU A 232 -15.05 8.08 -9.61
N TRP A 233 -15.07 7.10 -10.53
CA TRP A 233 -16.24 6.25 -10.74
C TRP A 233 -16.65 5.53 -9.46
N GLN A 234 -15.72 4.89 -8.77
CA GLN A 234 -16.00 4.16 -7.54
C GLN A 234 -16.33 5.07 -6.36
N ALA A 235 -15.68 6.22 -6.25
CA ALA A 235 -15.83 7.13 -5.11
C ALA A 235 -17.15 7.90 -5.14
N ALA A 236 -17.57 8.38 -6.30
CA ALA A 236 -18.68 9.33 -6.44
C ALA A 236 -19.66 8.98 -7.56
N MET A 237 -19.18 8.80 -8.79
CA MET A 237 -20.01 8.80 -9.99
C MET A 237 -21.06 7.69 -10.02
N ASN A 238 -20.72 6.47 -9.61
CA ASN A 238 -21.64 5.33 -9.62
C ASN A 238 -22.87 5.52 -8.73
N LYS A 239 -22.85 6.46 -7.78
CA LYS A 239 -23.96 6.77 -6.88
C LYS A 239 -24.92 7.80 -7.45
N THR A 240 -24.49 8.56 -8.42
CA THR A 240 -25.23 9.72 -8.97
C THR A 240 -25.81 9.46 -10.35
N VAL A 241 -25.28 8.46 -11.08
CA VAL A 241 -25.70 8.18 -12.46
C VAL A 241 -27.00 7.38 -12.58
N VAL A 242 -27.45 6.73 -11.49
CA VAL A 242 -28.71 6.00 -11.45
C VAL A 242 -29.79 6.92 -10.88
N GLY A 243 -30.73 7.33 -11.74
CA GLY A 243 -31.87 8.13 -11.36
C GLY A 243 -32.90 7.34 -10.54
N LYS A 244 -33.88 8.06 -10.00
CA LYS A 244 -35.02 7.44 -9.35
C LYS A 244 -35.95 6.79 -10.41
N PRO A 245 -36.68 5.71 -10.07
CA PRO A 245 -37.71 5.16 -10.96
C PRO A 245 -38.74 6.22 -11.38
N LEU A 246 -39.04 6.29 -12.64
CA LEU A 246 -40.03 7.24 -13.20
C LEU A 246 -41.49 6.84 -12.91
N ALA A 247 -41.77 5.58 -12.57
CA ALA A 247 -43.07 5.09 -12.16
C ALA A 247 -42.90 4.15 -10.95
N PRO A 248 -43.93 4.03 -10.07
CA PRO A 248 -43.91 3.00 -9.04
C PRO A 248 -43.92 1.64 -9.71
N LEU A 249 -42.88 0.86 -9.40
CA LEU A 249 -42.89 -0.56 -9.71
C LEU A 249 -44.15 -1.16 -9.03
N HIS A 250 -45.00 -1.82 -9.81
CA HIS A 250 -46.27 -2.35 -9.32
C HIS A 250 -46.14 -3.03 -7.96
N LYS A 251 -47.11 -2.70 -7.08
CA LYS A 251 -47.27 -3.35 -5.77
C LYS A 251 -47.59 -4.83 -5.96
#